data_4d7bc8679a2e83f63d662ae17b7ada0b
#
_entry.id   4d7bc8679a2e83f63d662ae17b7ada0b
#
_cell.length_a   1.000
_cell.length_b   1.000
_cell.length_c   1.000
_cell.angle_alpha   90.00
_cell.angle_beta   90.00
_cell.angle_gamma   90.00
#
_symmetry.space_group_name_H-M   'P 1'
#
loop_
_entity.id
_entity.type
_entity.pdbx_description
1 polymer ?
#
loop_
_entity_poly.entity_id
_entity_poly.type
_entity_poly.pdbx_seq_one_letter_code
_entity_poly.pdbx_strand_id
1 'polypeptide(L)'
;MSFVLAMPEVLGSAATDLAALGSVLGAADAAAAATTTGIVAAAQDEVSAAIAALFSAHGRAYQVASAQAAAVHAQFVEALSAGAGAYASAEAAGAAVLARRVSPTPVRL
;
A
#
# COMPACT_ATOMS: atom_id res chain seq x y z
N MET A 1 5.70 15.57 -31.29
CA MET A 1 6.03 14.34 -30.55
C MET A 1 6.07 14.65 -29.07
N SER A 2 5.33 13.90 -28.26
CA SER A 2 5.41 14.02 -26.80
C SER A 2 6.41 13.01 -26.27
N PHE A 3 7.28 13.47 -25.39
CA PHE A 3 8.23 12.61 -24.68
C PHE A 3 7.66 12.31 -23.30
N VAL A 4 7.60 11.03 -22.95
CA VAL A 4 7.24 10.58 -21.62
C VAL A 4 8.49 10.05 -20.95
N LEU A 5 8.83 10.64 -19.81
CA LEU A 5 9.91 10.15 -18.95
C LEU A 5 9.27 9.28 -17.86
N ALA A 6 9.53 7.99 -17.91
CA ALA A 6 9.19 7.09 -16.81
C ALA A 6 10.30 7.12 -15.76
N MET A 7 9.92 7.17 -14.50
CA MET A 7 10.83 7.11 -13.35
C MET A 7 10.48 5.89 -12.48
N PRO A 8 10.87 4.67 -12.91
CA PRO A 8 10.50 3.44 -12.21
C PRO A 8 10.99 3.40 -10.76
N GLU A 9 12.12 4.02 -10.47
CA GLU A 9 12.70 4.09 -9.13
C GLU A 9 11.80 4.89 -8.18
N VAL A 10 11.16 5.96 -8.67
CA VAL A 10 10.21 6.76 -7.87
C VAL A 10 8.95 5.98 -7.58
N LEU A 11 8.42 5.23 -8.56
CA LEU A 11 7.27 4.35 -8.37
C LEU A 11 7.57 3.24 -7.36
N GLY A 12 8.72 2.60 -7.48
CA GLY A 12 9.17 1.57 -6.55
C GLY A 12 9.37 2.11 -5.14
N SER A 13 9.95 3.30 -5.00
CA SER A 13 10.12 3.98 -3.72
C SER A 13 8.77 4.34 -3.09
N ALA A 14 7.81 4.82 -3.88
CA ALA A 14 6.46 5.10 -3.42
C ALA A 14 5.76 3.83 -2.91
N ALA A 15 5.91 2.71 -3.61
CA ALA A 15 5.37 1.42 -3.17
C ALA A 15 5.95 0.99 -1.82
N THR A 16 7.26 1.16 -1.62
CA THR A 16 7.94 0.86 -0.36
C THR A 16 7.44 1.75 0.77
N ASP A 17 7.28 3.05 0.52
CA ASP A 17 6.76 4.01 1.52
C ASP A 17 5.33 3.67 1.91
N LEU A 18 4.48 3.30 0.95
CA LEU A 18 3.10 2.88 1.21
C LEU A 18 3.04 1.57 1.99
N ALA A 19 3.94 0.62 1.72
CA ALA A 19 4.04 -0.61 2.51
C ALA A 19 4.41 -0.32 3.96
N ALA A 20 5.37 0.57 4.19
CA ALA A 20 5.78 1.01 5.52
C ALA A 20 4.64 1.71 6.27
N LEU A 21 3.89 2.58 5.59
CA LEU A 21 2.71 3.25 6.15
C LEU A 21 1.65 2.23 6.56
N GLY A 22 1.40 1.22 5.74
CA GLY A 22 0.48 0.13 6.05
C GLY A 22 0.88 -0.63 7.32
N SER A 23 2.16 -0.88 7.52
CA SER A 23 2.68 -1.53 8.73
C SER A 23 2.49 -0.69 9.98
N VAL A 24 2.73 0.62 9.90
CA VAL A 24 2.53 1.56 11.01
C VAL A 24 1.04 1.64 11.36
N LEU A 25 0.18 1.75 10.38
CA LEU A 25 -1.28 1.80 10.59
C LEU A 25 -1.80 0.49 11.19
N GLY A 26 -1.33 -0.66 10.69
CA GLY A 26 -1.69 -1.97 11.23
C GLY A 26 -1.29 -2.14 12.70
N ALA A 27 -0.11 -1.65 13.08
CA ALA A 27 0.34 -1.66 14.48
C ALA A 27 -0.54 -0.76 15.36
N ALA A 28 -0.94 0.41 14.86
CA ALA A 28 -1.84 1.32 15.57
C ALA A 28 -3.23 0.70 15.75
N ASP A 29 -3.78 0.08 14.72
CA ASP A 29 -5.08 -0.62 14.78
C ASP A 29 -5.04 -1.79 15.77
N ALA A 30 -3.97 -2.55 15.79
CA ALA A 30 -3.76 -3.64 16.73
C ALA A 30 -3.67 -3.12 18.19
N ALA A 31 -2.97 -2.02 18.40
CA ALA A 31 -2.87 -1.39 19.72
C ALA A 31 -4.21 -0.84 20.22
N ALA A 32 -5.07 -0.37 19.30
CA ALA A 32 -6.40 0.13 19.64
C ALA A 32 -7.44 -0.97 19.87
N ALA A 33 -7.20 -2.20 19.40
CA ALA A 33 -8.21 -3.25 19.35
C ALA A 33 -8.80 -3.58 20.73
N ALA A 34 -7.97 -3.92 21.72
CA ALA A 34 -8.47 -4.33 23.05
C ALA A 34 -9.21 -3.20 23.76
N THR A 35 -8.71 -1.97 23.67
CA THR A 35 -9.26 -0.81 24.37
C THR A 35 -10.57 -0.29 23.77
N THR A 36 -10.85 -0.59 22.50
CA THR A 36 -12.05 -0.09 21.82
C THR A 36 -13.12 -1.15 21.60
N THR A 37 -12.81 -2.44 21.77
CA THR A 37 -13.75 -3.53 21.54
C THR A 37 -14.37 -4.09 22.81
N GLY A 38 -13.87 -3.72 23.97
CA GLY A 38 -14.36 -4.16 25.28
C GLY A 38 -14.52 -2.97 26.22
N ILE A 39 -15.41 -2.04 25.87
CA ILE A 39 -15.66 -0.83 26.69
C ILE A 39 -16.40 -1.21 27.95
N VAL A 40 -15.89 -0.78 29.09
CA VAL A 40 -16.52 -0.96 30.41
C VAL A 40 -17.55 0.14 30.61
N ALA A 41 -18.74 -0.23 31.11
CA ALA A 41 -19.77 0.73 31.47
C ALA A 41 -19.28 1.72 32.52
N ALA A 42 -19.62 3.01 32.36
CA ALA A 42 -19.18 4.08 33.27
C ALA A 42 -19.87 4.00 34.65
N ALA A 43 -21.06 3.36 34.69
CA ALA A 43 -21.84 3.14 35.90
C ALA A 43 -22.70 1.90 35.77
N GLN A 44 -23.39 1.50 36.86
CA GLN A 44 -24.21 0.28 36.90
C GLN A 44 -25.65 0.49 36.39
N ASP A 45 -25.91 1.51 35.62
CA ASP A 45 -27.21 1.76 35.04
C ASP A 45 -27.29 1.29 33.58
N GLU A 46 -28.52 1.12 33.10
CA GLU A 46 -28.80 0.60 31.76
C GLU A 46 -28.35 1.51 30.63
N VAL A 47 -28.29 2.83 30.86
CA VAL A 47 -27.81 3.80 29.84
C VAL A 47 -26.33 3.63 29.68
N SER A 48 -25.55 3.61 30.76
CA SER A 48 -24.12 3.39 30.74
C SER A 48 -23.75 2.07 30.08
N ALA A 49 -24.51 1.01 30.36
CA ALA A 49 -24.32 -0.32 29.76
C ALA A 49 -24.61 -0.29 28.26
N ALA A 50 -25.68 0.39 27.84
CA ALA A 50 -26.03 0.52 26.41
C ALA A 50 -24.99 1.31 25.62
N ILE A 51 -24.45 2.39 26.19
CA ILE A 51 -23.39 3.19 25.58
C ILE A 51 -22.12 2.36 25.44
N ALA A 52 -21.72 1.62 26.48
CA ALA A 52 -20.54 0.77 26.43
C ALA A 52 -20.69 -0.33 25.35
N ALA A 53 -21.88 -0.92 25.23
CA ALA A 53 -22.17 -1.90 24.19
C ALA A 53 -22.09 -1.30 22.78
N LEU A 54 -22.61 -0.07 22.60
CA LEU A 54 -22.56 0.63 21.32
C LEU A 54 -21.11 0.91 20.88
N PHE A 55 -20.29 1.46 21.77
CA PHE A 55 -18.88 1.73 21.45
C PHE A 55 -18.08 0.45 21.22
N SER A 56 -18.33 -0.60 22.00
CA SER A 56 -17.67 -1.89 21.80
C SER A 56 -18.02 -2.49 20.43
N ALA A 57 -19.30 -2.43 20.03
CA ALA A 57 -19.75 -2.89 18.72
C ALA A 57 -19.12 -2.04 17.58
N HIS A 58 -19.04 -0.73 17.75
CA HIS A 58 -18.37 0.16 16.81
C HIS A 58 -16.88 -0.17 16.68
N GLY A 59 -16.19 -0.39 17.78
CA GLY A 59 -14.80 -0.81 17.79
C GLY A 59 -14.57 -2.12 17.03
N ARG A 60 -15.46 -3.11 17.22
CA ARG A 60 -15.38 -4.37 16.46
C ARG A 60 -15.62 -4.16 14.97
N ALA A 61 -16.62 -3.34 14.62
CA ALA A 61 -16.87 -3.00 13.20
C ALA A 61 -15.69 -2.28 12.56
N TYR A 62 -15.04 -1.38 13.28
CA TYR A 62 -13.81 -0.72 12.83
C TYR A 62 -12.70 -1.74 12.56
N GLN A 63 -12.47 -2.70 13.45
CA GLN A 63 -11.43 -3.72 13.26
C GLN A 63 -11.68 -4.57 12.01
N VAL A 64 -12.93 -4.91 11.72
CA VAL A 64 -13.29 -5.62 10.48
C VAL A 64 -13.02 -4.75 9.26
N ALA A 65 -13.45 -3.49 9.28
CA ALA A 65 -13.25 -2.55 8.17
C ALA A 65 -11.77 -2.27 7.93
N SER A 66 -10.96 -2.11 8.99
CA SER A 66 -9.52 -1.88 8.87
C SER A 66 -8.79 -3.08 8.28
N ALA A 67 -9.20 -4.29 8.61
CA ALA A 67 -8.63 -5.51 8.01
C ALA A 67 -8.93 -5.59 6.51
N GLN A 68 -10.14 -5.22 6.09
CA GLN A 68 -10.51 -5.15 4.67
C GLN A 68 -9.72 -4.05 3.94
N ALA A 69 -9.57 -2.89 4.56
CA ALA A 69 -8.77 -1.80 4.00
C ALA A 69 -7.29 -2.19 3.87
N ALA A 70 -6.74 -2.91 4.85
CA ALA A 70 -5.36 -3.41 4.79
C ALA A 70 -5.15 -4.39 3.62
N ALA A 71 -6.13 -5.25 3.33
CA ALA A 71 -6.06 -6.16 2.19
C ALA A 71 -6.06 -5.41 0.85
N VAL A 72 -6.91 -4.39 0.69
CA VAL A 72 -6.95 -3.54 -0.50
C VAL A 72 -5.63 -2.76 -0.64
N HIS A 73 -5.11 -2.21 0.46
CA HIS A 73 -3.84 -1.50 0.49
C HIS A 73 -2.67 -2.40 0.04
N ALA A 74 -2.61 -3.63 0.53
CA ALA A 74 -1.57 -4.58 0.13
C ALA A 74 -1.63 -4.90 -1.37
N GLN A 75 -2.82 -5.08 -1.93
CA GLN A 75 -3.00 -5.30 -3.36
C GLN A 75 -2.58 -4.08 -4.18
N PHE A 76 -2.89 -2.89 -3.71
CA PHE A 76 -2.47 -1.64 -4.36
C PHE A 76 -0.95 -1.49 -4.37
N VAL A 77 -0.29 -1.74 -3.24
CA VAL A 77 1.18 -1.69 -3.14
C VAL A 77 1.83 -2.69 -4.09
N GLU A 78 1.30 -3.92 -4.15
CA GLU A 78 1.79 -4.96 -5.06
C GLU A 78 1.62 -4.53 -6.53
N ALA A 79 0.47 -3.99 -6.90
CA ALA A 79 0.21 -3.50 -8.24
C ALA A 79 1.13 -2.34 -8.63
N LEU A 80 1.37 -1.41 -7.71
CA LEU A 80 2.28 -0.28 -7.93
C LEU A 80 3.72 -0.76 -8.12
N SER A 81 4.16 -1.70 -7.31
CA SER A 81 5.50 -2.31 -7.42
C SER A 81 5.66 -3.07 -8.74
N ALA A 82 4.66 -3.84 -9.14
CA ALA A 82 4.65 -4.54 -10.43
C ALA A 82 4.68 -3.56 -11.61
N GLY A 83 3.94 -2.45 -11.51
CA GLY A 83 3.95 -1.38 -12.51
C GLY A 83 5.34 -0.74 -12.64
N ALA A 84 6.01 -0.49 -11.54
CA ALA A 84 7.38 0.02 -11.54
C ALA A 84 8.33 -0.93 -12.28
N GLY A 85 8.23 -2.23 -12.02
CA GLY A 85 9.00 -3.26 -12.70
C GLY A 85 8.71 -3.33 -14.20
N ALA A 86 7.45 -3.18 -14.61
CA ALA A 86 7.05 -3.17 -16.01
C ALA A 86 7.64 -1.96 -16.77
N TYR A 87 7.62 -0.78 -16.17
CA TYR A 87 8.25 0.41 -16.75
C TYR A 87 9.77 0.25 -16.84
N ALA A 88 10.42 -0.28 -15.80
CA ALA A 88 11.85 -0.54 -15.80
C ALA A 88 12.25 -1.51 -16.93
N SER A 89 11.48 -2.56 -17.13
CA SER A 89 11.72 -3.55 -18.19
C SER A 89 11.53 -2.94 -19.58
N ALA A 90 10.51 -2.10 -19.76
CA ALA A 90 10.26 -1.42 -21.04
C ALA A 90 11.38 -0.42 -21.37
N GLU A 91 11.86 0.34 -20.39
CA GLU A 91 12.99 1.26 -20.56
C GLU A 91 14.28 0.52 -20.91
N ALA A 92 14.56 -0.59 -20.24
CA ALA A 92 15.74 -1.42 -20.56
C ALA A 92 15.67 -1.99 -21.97
N ALA A 93 14.50 -2.47 -22.40
CA ALA A 93 14.28 -2.99 -23.74
C ALA A 93 14.47 -1.89 -24.82
N GLY A 94 13.94 -0.68 -24.56
CA GLY A 94 14.11 0.47 -25.44
C GLY A 94 15.57 0.91 -25.58
N ALA A 95 16.28 0.95 -24.47
CA ALA A 95 17.72 1.28 -24.46
C ALA A 95 18.54 0.24 -25.23
N ALA A 96 18.24 -1.04 -25.11
CA ALA A 96 18.92 -2.12 -25.82
C ALA A 96 18.71 -2.02 -27.35
N VAL A 97 17.51 -1.66 -27.79
CA VAL A 97 17.20 -1.43 -29.22
C VAL A 97 18.01 -0.25 -29.75
N LEU A 98 18.06 0.85 -29.02
CA LEU A 98 18.81 2.04 -29.39
C LEU A 98 20.32 1.75 -29.51
N ALA A 99 20.88 1.04 -28.52
CA ALA A 99 22.28 0.66 -28.51
C ALA A 99 22.66 -0.18 -29.75
N ARG A 100 21.80 -1.11 -30.16
CA ARG A 100 22.04 -1.89 -31.39
C ARG A 100 22.01 -1.06 -32.66
N ARG A 101 21.21 0.00 -32.70
CA ARG A 101 21.13 0.89 -33.87
C ARG A 101 22.31 1.83 -33.96
N VAL A 102 22.91 2.18 -32.85
CA VAL A 102 24.03 3.15 -32.80
C VAL A 102 25.37 2.46 -32.87
N SER A 103 25.50 1.19 -32.55
CA SER A 103 26.75 0.44 -32.66
C SER A 103 27.15 0.29 -34.12
N PRO A 104 28.31 0.84 -34.54
CA PRO A 104 28.79 0.67 -35.90
C PRO A 104 29.07 -0.82 -36.15
N THR A 105 28.50 -1.34 -37.22
CA THR A 105 28.86 -2.66 -37.71
C THR A 105 30.37 -2.65 -38.04
N PRO A 106 31.19 -3.55 -37.46
CA PRO A 106 32.59 -3.61 -37.85
C PRO A 106 32.67 -3.97 -39.32
N VAL A 107 33.19 -3.04 -40.11
CA VAL A 107 33.49 -3.31 -41.53
C VAL A 107 34.63 -4.33 -41.54
N ARG A 108 34.31 -5.56 -41.95
CA ARG A 108 35.36 -6.54 -42.27
C ARG A 108 36.06 -6.07 -43.55
N LEU A 109 37.28 -5.65 -43.37
CA LEU A 109 38.19 -5.46 -44.49
C LEU A 109 38.75 -6.81 -44.94
#